data_4fc21f172bc1d6def8e9413a16d6db50
#
_entry.id   4fc21f172bc1d6def8e9413a16d6db50
#
_cell.length_a   1.000
_cell.length_b   1.000
_cell.length_c   1.000
_cell.angle_alpha   90.00
_cell.angle_beta   90.00
_cell.angle_gamma   90.00
#
_symmetry.space_group_name_H-M   'P 1'
#
loop_
_entity.id
_entity.type
_entity.pdbx_description
1 polymer ?
#
loop_
_entity_poly.entity_id
_entity_poly.type
_entity_poly.pdbx_seq_one_letter_code
_entity_poly.pdbx_strand_id
1 'polypeptide(L)'
;MKEATASTPSYTKEDDPHDDRLYKPKTLKFWLVIACNLLALFIVALNRTIITTALPQITNEFHRLGDIGRYVSAYMLTSAVGQLMYGRLYKFYNMKVTFLASIIVFEAGSALCGAAPNSGSFIAGRAIAGFAGARIFSGCMLVIIPVVPLHIRPKFQGLFGMIFGVASVLGPLIGGGFTKTISWR
;
A
#
# COMPACT_ATOMS: atom_id res chain seq x y z
N MET A 1 -23.56 -33.52 -43.98
CA MET A 1 -22.70 -32.50 -43.41
C MET A 1 -23.54 -31.75 -42.38
N LYS A 2 -23.48 -32.17 -41.10
CA LYS A 2 -24.26 -31.60 -40.01
C LYS A 2 -23.34 -30.63 -39.24
N GLU A 3 -23.64 -29.35 -39.34
CA GLU A 3 -23.00 -28.33 -38.51
C GLU A 3 -23.38 -28.54 -37.03
N ALA A 4 -22.40 -28.82 -36.21
CA ALA A 4 -22.56 -28.85 -34.77
C ALA A 4 -22.56 -27.41 -34.25
N THR A 5 -23.73 -26.92 -33.93
CA THR A 5 -23.93 -25.66 -33.19
C THR A 5 -23.37 -25.85 -31.78
N ALA A 6 -22.19 -25.30 -31.54
CA ALA A 6 -21.59 -25.22 -30.22
C ALA A 6 -22.44 -24.26 -29.37
N SER A 7 -23.26 -24.83 -28.49
CA SER A 7 -23.96 -24.07 -27.46
C SER A 7 -22.93 -23.49 -26.48
N THR A 8 -22.74 -22.18 -26.54
CA THR A 8 -22.03 -21.40 -25.52
C THR A 8 -22.71 -21.69 -24.18
N PRO A 9 -22.00 -22.13 -23.14
CA PRO A 9 -22.59 -22.28 -21.83
C PRO A 9 -23.05 -20.90 -21.34
N SER A 10 -24.36 -20.71 -21.21
CA SER A 10 -24.92 -19.57 -20.50
C SER A 10 -24.50 -19.71 -19.04
N TYR A 11 -23.55 -18.88 -18.61
CA TYR A 11 -23.27 -18.68 -17.19
C TYR A 11 -24.53 -18.07 -16.58
N THR A 12 -25.42 -18.90 -16.12
CA THR A 12 -26.47 -18.51 -15.20
C THR A 12 -25.77 -17.97 -13.97
N LYS A 13 -26.05 -16.72 -13.68
CA LYS A 13 -25.66 -16.02 -12.47
C LYS A 13 -26.31 -16.75 -11.30
N GLU A 14 -25.69 -17.83 -10.87
CA GLU A 14 -26.02 -18.51 -9.65
C GLU A 14 -25.63 -17.55 -8.54
N ASP A 15 -26.63 -16.87 -7.98
CA ASP A 15 -26.50 -16.06 -6.78
C ASP A 15 -26.06 -17.05 -5.67
N ASP A 16 -24.75 -17.06 -5.40
CA ASP A 16 -24.17 -17.83 -4.31
C ASP A 16 -24.65 -17.20 -3.00
N PRO A 17 -25.55 -17.84 -2.23
CA PRO A 17 -26.11 -17.25 -1.01
C PRO A 17 -25.07 -17.03 0.09
N HIS A 18 -23.84 -17.50 -0.14
CA HIS A 18 -22.72 -17.33 0.79
C HIS A 18 -22.01 -16.01 0.65
N ASP A 19 -22.12 -15.31 -0.49
CA ASP A 19 -21.35 -14.09 -0.78
C ASP A 19 -22.00 -12.83 -0.16
N ASP A 20 -23.31 -12.84 0.11
CA ASP A 20 -24.03 -11.66 0.60
C ASP A 20 -24.09 -11.50 2.13
N ARG A 21 -23.71 -12.51 2.89
CA ARG A 21 -23.91 -12.51 4.35
C ARG A 21 -23.05 -11.51 5.13
N LEU A 22 -21.91 -11.16 4.62
CA LEU A 22 -20.96 -10.22 5.25
C LEU A 22 -21.07 -8.80 4.69
N TYR A 23 -21.68 -8.64 3.51
CA TYR A 23 -21.88 -7.34 2.91
C TYR A 23 -23.08 -6.62 3.53
N LYS A 24 -22.82 -5.84 4.57
CA LYS A 24 -23.81 -4.93 5.18
C LYS A 24 -23.39 -3.48 4.94
N PRO A 25 -23.68 -2.88 3.77
CA PRO A 25 -23.24 -1.53 3.42
C PRO A 25 -23.84 -0.43 4.30
N LYS A 26 -24.92 -0.75 5.03
CA LYS A 26 -25.59 0.18 5.98
C LYS A 26 -24.95 0.21 7.37
N THR A 27 -23.95 -0.62 7.65
CA THR A 27 -23.32 -0.66 8.97
C THR A 27 -22.16 0.33 9.03
N LEU A 28 -22.18 1.23 10.04
CA LEU A 28 -21.09 2.19 10.31
C LEU A 28 -19.72 1.50 10.39
N LYS A 29 -19.67 0.28 10.94
CA LYS A 29 -18.45 -0.54 11.02
C LYS A 29 -17.83 -0.85 9.65
N PHE A 30 -18.65 -1.10 8.63
CA PHE A 30 -18.19 -1.33 7.28
C PHE A 30 -17.45 -0.11 6.71
N TRP A 31 -18.09 1.06 6.79
CA TRP A 31 -17.50 2.31 6.30
C TRP A 31 -16.25 2.71 7.07
N LEU A 32 -16.21 2.45 8.39
CA LEU A 32 -15.03 2.67 9.22
C LEU A 32 -13.84 1.79 8.76
N VAL A 33 -14.07 0.51 8.52
CA VAL A 33 -13.02 -0.41 8.02
C VAL A 33 -12.49 0.05 6.66
N ILE A 34 -13.39 0.43 5.74
CA ILE A 34 -13.00 0.94 4.43
C ILE A 34 -12.19 2.23 4.57
N ALA A 35 -12.66 3.19 5.37
CA ALA A 35 -11.96 4.47 5.57
C ALA A 35 -10.57 4.29 6.18
N CYS A 36 -10.43 3.44 7.21
CA CYS A 36 -9.12 3.12 7.79
C CYS A 36 -8.18 2.46 6.77
N ASN A 37 -8.74 1.58 5.93
CA ASN A 37 -7.99 0.89 4.89
C ASN A 37 -7.48 1.87 3.82
N LEU A 38 -8.35 2.78 3.37
CA LEU A 38 -8.00 3.83 2.40
C LEU A 38 -6.97 4.80 2.98
N LEU A 39 -7.10 5.16 4.26
CA LEU A 39 -6.14 6.02 4.95
C LEU A 39 -4.76 5.37 5.06
N ALA A 40 -4.70 4.09 5.45
CA ALA A 40 -3.44 3.35 5.51
C ALA A 40 -2.75 3.29 4.14
N LEU A 41 -3.53 3.03 3.08
CA LEU A 41 -3.02 3.02 1.71
C LEU A 41 -2.51 4.40 1.27
N PHE A 42 -3.24 5.46 1.64
CA PHE A 42 -2.87 6.84 1.35
C PHE A 42 -1.53 7.23 2.00
N ILE A 43 -1.33 6.87 3.27
CA ILE A 43 -0.07 7.12 3.99
C ILE A 43 1.11 6.41 3.31
N VAL A 44 0.93 5.15 2.91
CA VAL A 44 1.96 4.39 2.17
C VAL A 44 2.27 5.04 0.82
N ALA A 45 1.24 5.47 0.08
CA ALA A 45 1.39 6.13 -1.20
C ALA A 45 2.09 7.49 -1.06
N LEU A 46 1.70 8.30 -0.06
CA LEU A 46 2.36 9.58 0.24
C LEU A 46 3.84 9.39 0.61
N ASN A 47 4.14 8.42 1.49
CA ASN A 47 5.53 8.15 1.87
C ASN A 47 6.42 7.85 0.65
N ARG A 48 5.88 7.13 -0.35
CA ARG A 48 6.61 6.84 -1.60
C ARG A 48 6.86 8.11 -2.43
N THR A 49 5.84 8.97 -2.57
CA THR A 49 5.92 10.15 -3.45
C THR A 49 6.65 11.32 -2.81
N ILE A 50 6.50 11.55 -1.51
CA ILE A 50 7.23 12.63 -0.80
C ILE A 50 8.74 12.42 -0.88
N ILE A 51 9.20 11.18 -0.70
CA ILE A 51 10.65 10.90 -0.72
C ILE A 51 11.25 11.10 -2.10
N THR A 52 10.54 10.79 -3.17
CA THR A 52 11.07 11.04 -4.53
C THR A 52 11.34 12.53 -4.80
N THR A 53 10.55 13.42 -4.22
CA THR A 53 10.75 14.88 -4.32
C THR A 53 11.77 15.41 -3.34
N ALA A 54 11.93 14.80 -2.18
CA ALA A 54 12.93 15.18 -1.18
C ALA A 54 14.34 14.62 -1.48
N LEU A 55 14.46 13.63 -2.36
CA LEU A 55 15.73 12.97 -2.72
C LEU A 55 16.87 13.93 -3.04
N PRO A 56 16.71 14.97 -3.88
CA PRO A 56 17.79 15.88 -4.20
C PRO A 56 18.34 16.62 -2.96
N GLN A 57 17.45 17.04 -2.05
CA GLN A 57 17.87 17.74 -0.83
C GLN A 57 18.54 16.82 0.17
N ILE A 58 17.99 15.61 0.37
CA ILE A 58 18.58 14.57 1.22
C ILE A 58 20.01 14.23 0.74
N THR A 59 20.18 14.12 -0.57
CA THR A 59 21.47 13.80 -1.18
C THR A 59 22.48 14.94 -1.02
N ASN A 60 22.04 16.17 -1.15
CA ASN A 60 22.89 17.33 -0.92
C ASN A 60 23.36 17.44 0.53
N GLU A 61 22.49 17.13 1.50
CA GLU A 61 22.83 17.16 2.93
C GLU A 61 23.84 16.07 3.32
N PHE A 62 23.65 14.86 2.78
CA PHE A 62 24.59 13.76 3.04
C PHE A 62 25.87 13.80 2.18
N HIS A 63 25.98 14.73 1.21
CA HIS A 63 27.08 14.86 0.26
C HIS A 63 27.43 13.54 -0.47
N ARG A 64 26.41 12.70 -0.76
CA ARG A 64 26.56 11.38 -1.37
C ARG A 64 25.61 11.16 -2.55
N LEU A 65 25.93 11.77 -3.68
CA LEU A 65 25.16 11.64 -4.92
C LEU A 65 25.05 10.19 -5.42
N GLY A 66 26.06 9.36 -5.15
CA GLY A 66 26.06 7.93 -5.54
C GLY A 66 25.04 7.05 -4.81
N ASP A 67 24.47 7.50 -3.70
CA ASP A 67 23.55 6.70 -2.89
C ASP A 67 22.07 6.87 -3.29
N ILE A 68 21.73 7.77 -4.21
CA ILE A 68 20.36 8.02 -4.67
C ILE A 68 19.68 6.71 -5.12
N GLY A 69 20.36 5.93 -5.96
CA GLY A 69 19.87 4.64 -6.42
C GLY A 69 19.61 3.68 -5.26
N ARG A 70 20.44 3.68 -4.23
CA ARG A 70 20.31 2.81 -3.06
C ARG A 70 19.10 3.15 -2.20
N TYR A 71 18.74 4.43 -2.07
CA TYR A 71 17.56 4.86 -1.30
C TYR A 71 16.26 4.34 -1.92
N VAL A 72 16.14 4.36 -3.23
CA VAL A 72 14.97 3.87 -3.95
C VAL A 72 14.98 2.35 -4.05
N SER A 73 16.13 1.76 -4.41
CA SER A 73 16.28 0.31 -4.58
C SER A 73 16.05 -0.45 -3.28
N ALA A 74 16.53 0.06 -2.13
CA ALA A 74 16.30 -0.56 -0.83
C ALA A 74 14.80 -0.70 -0.53
N TYR A 75 14.02 0.33 -0.77
CA TYR A 75 12.57 0.28 -0.58
C TYR A 75 11.91 -0.70 -1.55
N MET A 76 12.24 -0.65 -2.84
CA MET A 76 11.62 -1.51 -3.86
C MET A 76 11.98 -2.97 -3.67
N LEU A 77 13.25 -3.28 -3.36
CA LEU A 77 13.70 -4.64 -3.13
C LEU A 77 13.03 -5.27 -1.91
N THR A 78 13.00 -4.56 -0.79
CA THR A 78 12.35 -5.06 0.43
C THR A 78 10.84 -5.16 0.28
N SER A 79 10.22 -4.28 -0.51
CA SER A 79 8.80 -4.39 -0.86
C SER A 79 8.51 -5.65 -1.68
N ALA A 80 9.36 -5.97 -2.67
CA ALA A 80 9.20 -7.17 -3.48
C ALA A 80 9.36 -8.46 -2.64
N VAL A 81 10.42 -8.53 -1.84
CA VAL A 81 10.64 -9.65 -0.90
C VAL A 81 9.48 -9.77 0.08
N GLY A 82 9.03 -8.65 0.63
CA GLY A 82 7.87 -8.57 1.51
C GLY A 82 6.62 -9.18 0.85
N GLN A 83 6.25 -8.80 -0.35
CA GLN A 83 5.08 -9.33 -1.05
C GLN A 83 5.12 -10.86 -1.21
N LEU A 84 6.27 -11.44 -1.52
CA LEU A 84 6.42 -12.90 -1.66
C LEU A 84 6.21 -13.64 -0.32
N MET A 85 6.63 -13.06 0.80
CA MET A 85 6.47 -13.68 2.12
C MET A 85 5.02 -13.63 2.64
N TYR A 86 4.21 -12.66 2.20
CA TYR A 86 2.89 -12.41 2.81
C TYR A 86 1.85 -13.46 2.51
N GLY A 87 1.90 -14.10 1.36
CA GLY A 87 1.01 -15.20 1.04
C GLY A 87 1.05 -16.32 2.10
N ARG A 88 2.22 -16.59 2.65
CA ARG A 88 2.40 -17.57 3.75
C ARG A 88 1.99 -17.01 5.11
N LEU A 89 2.34 -15.77 5.40
CA LEU A 89 2.14 -15.17 6.74
C LEU A 89 0.65 -15.02 7.08
N TYR A 90 -0.17 -14.61 6.12
CA TYR A 90 -1.62 -14.50 6.31
C TYR A 90 -2.32 -15.85 6.48
N LYS A 91 -1.68 -16.96 6.12
CA LYS A 91 -2.21 -18.30 6.36
C LYS A 91 -2.08 -18.73 7.83
N PHE A 92 -1.04 -18.25 8.53
CA PHE A 92 -0.70 -18.70 9.88
C PHE A 92 -1.09 -17.73 10.99
N TYR A 93 -1.24 -16.45 10.69
CA TYR A 93 -1.48 -15.41 11.69
C TYR A 93 -2.79 -14.67 11.45
N ASN A 94 -3.41 -14.22 12.55
CA ASN A 94 -4.62 -13.39 12.50
C ASN A 94 -4.36 -12.13 11.67
N MET A 95 -5.19 -11.93 10.64
CA MET A 95 -5.11 -10.82 9.69
C MET A 95 -5.05 -9.45 10.39
N LYS A 96 -5.87 -9.24 11.44
CA LYS A 96 -5.92 -7.97 12.19
C LYS A 96 -4.59 -7.67 12.89
N VAL A 97 -4.02 -8.64 13.59
CA VAL A 97 -2.76 -8.48 14.33
C VAL A 97 -1.61 -8.21 13.37
N THR A 98 -1.56 -8.97 12.28
CA THR A 98 -0.54 -8.83 11.24
C THR A 98 -0.61 -7.47 10.55
N PHE A 99 -1.82 -6.97 10.29
CA PHE A 99 -2.02 -5.66 9.68
C PHE A 99 -1.61 -4.51 10.61
N LEU A 100 -2.05 -4.54 11.88
CA LEU A 100 -1.64 -3.55 12.89
C LEU A 100 -0.12 -3.55 13.13
N ALA A 101 0.48 -4.72 13.27
CA ALA A 101 1.94 -4.83 13.42
C ALA A 101 2.67 -4.21 12.22
N SER A 102 2.13 -4.36 11.01
CA SER A 102 2.72 -3.77 9.81
C SER A 102 2.65 -2.25 9.80
N ILE A 103 1.56 -1.66 10.30
CA ILE A 103 1.45 -0.21 10.44
C ILE A 103 2.49 0.31 11.43
N ILE A 104 2.63 -0.33 12.59
CA ILE A 104 3.63 0.07 13.60
C ILE A 104 5.05 -0.02 13.03
N VAL A 105 5.38 -1.10 12.33
CA VAL A 105 6.71 -1.24 11.71
C VAL A 105 6.92 -0.21 10.60
N PHE A 106 5.88 0.13 9.85
CA PHE A 106 5.94 1.16 8.81
C PHE A 106 6.23 2.54 9.41
N GLU A 107 5.50 2.92 10.47
CA GLU A 107 5.70 4.18 11.19
C GLU A 107 7.11 4.25 11.83
N ALA A 108 7.57 3.15 12.44
CA ALA A 108 8.93 3.09 12.98
C ALA A 108 9.99 3.27 11.88
N GLY A 109 9.83 2.61 10.72
CA GLY A 109 10.72 2.78 9.58
C GLY A 109 10.70 4.21 9.00
N SER A 110 9.52 4.82 8.96
CA SER A 110 9.35 6.21 8.51
C SER A 110 10.00 7.20 9.49
N ALA A 111 9.81 7.01 10.80
CA ALA A 111 10.44 7.80 11.86
C ALA A 111 11.97 7.69 11.81
N LEU A 112 12.48 6.47 11.57
CA LEU A 112 13.91 6.23 11.41
C LEU A 112 14.48 6.99 10.20
N CYS A 113 13.73 7.07 9.10
CA CYS A 113 14.11 7.89 7.94
C CYS A 113 14.18 9.38 8.31
N GLY A 114 13.17 9.90 9.03
CA GLY A 114 13.13 11.30 9.44
C GLY A 114 14.22 11.69 10.43
N ALA A 115 14.61 10.77 11.32
CA ALA A 115 15.64 10.97 12.33
C ALA A 115 17.05 10.52 11.90
N ALA A 116 17.24 10.12 10.63
CA ALA A 116 18.49 9.53 10.16
C ALA A 116 19.67 10.51 10.24
N PRO A 117 20.75 10.18 11.00
CA PRO A 117 21.93 11.01 11.09
C PRO A 117 22.88 10.85 9.90
N ASN A 118 22.77 9.74 9.16
CA ASN A 118 23.64 9.42 8.02
C ASN A 118 22.89 8.63 6.94
N SER A 119 23.50 8.55 5.73
CA SER A 119 22.97 7.81 4.59
C SER A 119 22.63 6.34 4.89
N GLY A 120 23.48 5.64 5.68
CA GLY A 120 23.25 4.23 6.04
C GLY A 120 21.98 4.03 6.86
N SER A 121 21.74 4.87 7.87
CA SER A 121 20.51 4.82 8.69
C SER A 121 19.27 5.12 7.86
N PHE A 122 19.38 6.04 6.90
CA PHE A 122 18.28 6.35 5.98
C PHE A 122 17.93 5.13 5.09
N ILE A 123 18.96 4.44 4.54
CA ILE A 123 18.75 3.22 3.73
C ILE A 123 18.07 2.12 4.57
N ALA A 124 18.50 1.93 5.82
CA ALA A 124 17.89 0.95 6.72
C ALA A 124 16.42 1.28 7.01
N GLY A 125 16.10 2.54 7.30
CA GLY A 125 14.74 3.00 7.48
C GLY A 125 13.87 2.78 6.23
N ARG A 126 14.42 3.04 5.03
CA ARG A 126 13.75 2.75 3.74
C ARG A 126 13.48 1.28 3.53
N ALA A 127 14.42 0.41 3.91
CA ALA A 127 14.24 -1.03 3.81
C ALA A 127 13.11 -1.53 4.73
N ILE A 128 13.07 -1.06 5.98
CA ILE A 128 12.01 -1.40 6.94
C ILE A 128 10.65 -0.87 6.47
N ALA A 129 10.58 0.39 6.05
CA ALA A 129 9.35 0.99 5.55
C ALA A 129 8.85 0.29 4.26
N GLY A 130 9.75 -0.11 3.36
CA GLY A 130 9.41 -0.86 2.16
C GLY A 130 8.81 -2.23 2.47
N PHE A 131 9.44 -2.96 3.38
CA PHE A 131 8.93 -4.26 3.83
C PHE A 131 7.55 -4.16 4.47
N ALA A 132 7.34 -3.22 5.38
CA ALA A 132 6.06 -3.01 6.03
C ALA A 132 4.99 -2.43 5.09
N GLY A 133 5.36 -1.50 4.20
CA GLY A 133 4.45 -0.90 3.22
C GLY A 133 3.87 -1.93 2.24
N ALA A 134 4.67 -2.91 1.81
CA ALA A 134 4.20 -4.02 0.99
C ALA A 134 3.13 -4.86 1.71
N ARG A 135 3.28 -5.05 3.03
CA ARG A 135 2.28 -5.74 3.87
C ARG A 135 0.99 -4.97 3.96
N ILE A 136 1.07 -3.67 4.22
CA ILE A 136 -0.12 -2.83 4.30
C ILE A 136 -0.87 -2.89 2.98
N PHE A 137 -0.20 -2.76 1.84
CA PHE A 137 -0.81 -2.84 0.52
C PHE A 137 -1.51 -4.19 0.28
N SER A 138 -0.83 -5.30 0.54
CA SER A 138 -1.41 -6.64 0.40
C SER A 138 -2.54 -6.88 1.40
N GLY A 139 -2.41 -6.38 2.63
CA GLY A 139 -3.45 -6.45 3.66
C GLY A 139 -4.70 -5.69 3.26
N CYS A 140 -4.55 -4.49 2.67
CA CYS A 140 -5.67 -3.71 2.15
C CYS A 140 -6.47 -4.47 1.09
N MET A 141 -5.78 -5.18 0.20
CA MET A 141 -6.45 -6.03 -0.81
C MET A 141 -7.17 -7.22 -0.16
N LEU A 142 -6.53 -7.87 0.82
CA LEU A 142 -7.10 -9.02 1.51
C LEU A 142 -8.32 -8.69 2.38
N VAL A 143 -8.35 -7.51 3.02
CA VAL A 143 -9.49 -7.05 3.85
C VAL A 143 -10.77 -6.92 3.02
N ILE A 144 -10.66 -6.57 1.74
CA ILE A 144 -11.82 -6.39 0.85
C ILE A 144 -12.47 -7.73 0.49
N ILE A 145 -11.69 -8.82 0.41
CA ILE A 145 -12.18 -10.11 -0.06
C ILE A 145 -13.37 -10.64 0.76
N PRO A 146 -13.32 -10.69 2.11
CA PRO A 146 -14.43 -11.18 2.92
C PRO A 146 -15.54 -10.15 3.14
N VAL A 147 -15.29 -8.87 2.86
CA VAL A 147 -16.21 -7.76 3.20
C VAL A 147 -17.03 -7.33 2.00
N VAL A 148 -16.55 -7.56 0.77
CA VAL A 148 -17.16 -7.06 -0.46
C VAL A 148 -17.45 -8.20 -1.44
N PRO A 149 -18.70 -8.33 -1.95
CA PRO A 149 -19.08 -9.31 -2.97
C PRO A 149 -18.23 -9.17 -4.24
N LEU A 150 -18.02 -10.27 -4.93
CA LEU A 150 -17.11 -10.37 -6.08
C LEU A 150 -17.41 -9.33 -7.18
N HIS A 151 -18.68 -9.10 -7.47
CA HIS A 151 -19.12 -8.20 -8.54
C HIS A 151 -18.86 -6.71 -8.25
N ILE A 152 -18.64 -6.32 -6.98
CA ILE A 152 -18.37 -4.93 -6.56
C ILE A 152 -16.88 -4.69 -6.30
N ARG A 153 -16.08 -5.74 -6.11
CA ARG A 153 -14.61 -5.62 -5.85
C ARG A 153 -13.87 -4.73 -6.85
N PRO A 154 -14.15 -4.76 -8.17
CA PRO A 154 -13.48 -3.88 -9.11
C PRO A 154 -13.67 -2.38 -8.82
N LYS A 155 -14.83 -1.99 -8.27
CA LYS A 155 -15.10 -0.60 -7.87
C LYS A 155 -14.18 -0.15 -6.73
N PHE A 156 -13.94 -1.01 -5.75
CA PHE A 156 -13.02 -0.73 -4.63
C PHE A 156 -11.56 -0.73 -5.08
N GLN A 157 -11.18 -1.58 -6.03
CA GLN A 157 -9.84 -1.54 -6.65
C GLN A 157 -9.63 -0.23 -7.42
N GLY A 158 -10.64 0.25 -8.13
CA GLY A 158 -10.61 1.57 -8.77
C GLY A 158 -10.42 2.72 -7.76
N LEU A 159 -11.07 2.61 -6.59
CA LEU A 159 -10.89 3.57 -5.50
C LEU A 159 -9.46 3.56 -4.94
N PHE A 160 -8.81 2.40 -4.88
CA PHE A 160 -7.40 2.31 -4.51
C PHE A 160 -6.49 3.01 -5.54
N GLY A 161 -6.76 2.81 -6.83
CA GLY A 161 -6.06 3.53 -7.89
C GLY A 161 -6.22 5.04 -7.80
N MET A 162 -7.43 5.51 -7.47
CA MET A 162 -7.71 6.92 -7.25
C MET A 162 -6.87 7.50 -6.10
N ILE A 163 -6.74 6.79 -4.99
CA ILE A 163 -5.90 7.21 -3.84
C ILE A 163 -4.44 7.34 -4.25
N PHE A 164 -3.90 6.39 -5.01
CA PHE A 164 -2.54 6.51 -5.54
C PHE A 164 -2.40 7.71 -6.47
N GLY A 165 -3.40 7.99 -7.31
CA GLY A 165 -3.44 9.18 -8.16
C GLY A 165 -3.41 10.47 -7.35
N VAL A 166 -4.25 10.58 -6.33
CA VAL A 166 -4.28 11.75 -5.42
C VAL A 166 -2.95 11.89 -4.67
N ALA A 167 -2.40 10.80 -4.14
CA ALA A 167 -1.12 10.82 -3.44
C ALA A 167 0.05 11.22 -4.35
N SER A 168 0.01 10.86 -5.63
CA SER A 168 1.05 11.23 -6.60
C SER A 168 1.07 12.72 -6.92
N VAL A 169 -0.07 13.40 -6.82
CA VAL A 169 -0.17 14.85 -6.98
C VAL A 169 0.15 15.58 -5.68
N LEU A 170 -0.39 15.12 -4.55
CA LEU A 170 -0.18 15.74 -3.25
C LEU A 170 1.24 15.54 -2.73
N GLY A 171 1.88 14.40 -3.04
CA GLY A 171 3.24 14.11 -2.60
C GLY A 171 4.26 15.18 -3.01
N PRO A 172 4.38 15.52 -4.29
CA PRO A 172 5.26 16.59 -4.74
C PRO A 172 4.91 17.98 -4.18
N LEU A 173 3.61 18.29 -4.03
CA LEU A 173 3.16 19.55 -3.46
C LEU A 173 3.57 19.67 -1.98
N ILE A 174 3.28 18.66 -1.20
CA ILE A 174 3.63 18.60 0.22
C ILE A 174 5.15 18.52 0.37
N GLY A 175 5.80 17.57 -0.31
CA GLY A 175 7.24 17.39 -0.25
C GLY A 175 8.01 18.62 -0.69
N GLY A 176 7.64 19.25 -1.81
CA GLY A 176 8.28 20.46 -2.32
C GLY A 176 8.00 21.69 -1.47
N GLY A 177 6.81 21.83 -0.88
CA GLY A 177 6.46 22.91 0.03
C GLY A 177 7.23 22.85 1.35
N PHE A 178 7.22 21.70 2.01
CA PHE A 178 7.91 21.50 3.30
C PHE A 178 9.43 21.61 3.17
N THR A 179 10.01 21.06 2.11
CA THR A 179 11.46 21.09 1.90
C THR A 179 11.99 22.52 1.61
N LYS A 180 11.16 23.41 1.07
CA LYS A 180 11.55 24.81 0.80
C LYS A 180 11.40 25.73 2.01
N THR A 181 10.44 25.45 2.90
CA THR A 181 10.03 26.42 3.94
C THR A 181 10.52 26.08 5.34
N ILE A 182 10.68 24.80 5.70
CA ILE A 182 10.93 24.42 7.08
C ILE A 182 12.18 23.53 7.21
N SER A 183 12.17 22.37 6.62
CA SER A 183 13.25 21.35 6.56
C SER A 183 12.67 20.08 5.93
N TRP A 184 13.52 19.18 5.44
CA TRP A 184 13.08 17.87 5.00
C TRP A 184 12.84 16.88 6.17
N ARG A 185 13.26 17.20 7.40
CA ARG A 185 13.09 16.45 8.65
C ARG A 185 11.78 16.77 9.35
#